data_de12f32e23115fd6182aa648b12c53df
#
_entry.id   de12f32e23115fd6182aa648b12c53df
#
_cell.length_a   1.000
_cell.length_b   1.000
_cell.length_c   1.000
_cell.angle_alpha   90.00
_cell.angle_beta   90.00
_cell.angle_gamma   90.00
#
_symmetry.space_group_name_H-M   'P 1'
#
loop_
_entity.id
_entity.type
_entity.pdbx_description
1 polymer ?
#
loop_
_entity_poly.entity_id
_entity_poly.type
_entity_poly.pdbx_seq_one_letter_code
_entity_poly.pdbx_strand_id
1 'polypeptide(L)'
;LEMMPNKHLVRLIQYLDLDDAVEILSDFETPELVNILSKLGTQQRERIEESLKYEENSAGRLMNRDYLAVKSDTTVGGLIDNLRKTRRGPKDFYNVFIVDNNNIPIGYVPSGRILRSKRSRKLKDLIFKNIHLIRYDNSIEDIAYTFRQYGLVSAPVVNNDNKMIGIM
;
A
#
# COMPACT_ATOMS: atom_id res chain seq x y z
N LEU A 1 3.75 -21.42 -15.97
CA LEU A 1 3.02 -20.27 -16.55
C LEU A 1 3.33 -20.05 -18.03
N GLU A 2 4.51 -20.44 -18.53
CA GLU A 2 4.94 -20.32 -19.95
C GLU A 2 4.02 -21.02 -20.97
N MET A 3 3.17 -21.94 -20.55
CA MET A 3 2.24 -22.66 -21.44
C MET A 3 0.82 -22.06 -21.49
N MET A 4 0.56 -20.96 -20.77
CA MET A 4 -0.76 -20.36 -20.74
C MET A 4 -0.93 -19.35 -21.88
N PRO A 5 -2.02 -19.43 -22.71
CA PRO A 5 -2.25 -18.41 -23.72
C PRO A 5 -2.35 -17.01 -23.11
N ASN A 6 -1.68 -16.02 -23.72
CA ASN A 6 -1.61 -14.63 -23.23
C ASN A 6 -2.99 -14.03 -22.86
N LYS A 7 -4.05 -14.45 -23.52
CA LYS A 7 -5.42 -13.99 -23.22
C LYS A 7 -5.91 -14.43 -21.83
N HIS A 8 -5.56 -15.63 -21.41
CA HIS A 8 -5.93 -16.14 -20.08
C HIS A 8 -5.07 -15.50 -18.99
N LEU A 9 -3.78 -15.29 -19.30
CA LEU A 9 -2.86 -14.60 -18.38
C LEU A 9 -3.30 -13.15 -18.12
N VAL A 10 -3.61 -12.37 -19.16
CA VAL A 10 -4.14 -11.00 -19.02
C VAL A 10 -5.40 -11.00 -18.14
N ARG A 11 -6.30 -11.96 -18.36
CA ARG A 11 -7.51 -12.07 -17.55
C ARG A 11 -7.21 -12.43 -16.09
N LEU A 12 -6.25 -13.32 -15.85
CA LEU A 12 -5.79 -13.65 -14.51
C LEU A 12 -5.23 -12.42 -13.79
N ILE A 13 -4.30 -11.71 -14.41
CA ILE A 13 -3.67 -10.49 -13.89
C ILE A 13 -4.71 -9.42 -13.50
N GLN A 14 -5.85 -9.34 -14.21
CA GLN A 14 -6.91 -8.37 -13.89
C GLN A 14 -7.64 -8.66 -12.58
N TYR A 15 -7.58 -9.88 -12.06
CA TYR A 15 -8.25 -10.30 -10.82
C TYR A 15 -7.30 -10.45 -9.64
N LEU A 16 -5.99 -10.46 -9.87
CA LEU A 16 -4.98 -10.57 -8.83
C LEU A 16 -4.75 -9.23 -8.11
N ASP A 17 -4.31 -9.31 -6.88
CA ASP A 17 -3.74 -8.18 -6.17
C ASP A 17 -2.44 -7.73 -6.85
N LEU A 18 -2.02 -6.48 -6.61
CA LEU A 18 -0.91 -5.87 -7.35
C LEU A 18 0.41 -6.60 -7.14
N ASP A 19 0.70 -7.02 -5.92
CA ASP A 19 1.89 -7.78 -5.53
C ASP A 19 1.98 -9.13 -6.25
N ASP A 20 0.90 -9.93 -6.22
CA ASP A 20 0.81 -11.19 -6.94
C ASP A 20 0.97 -11.00 -8.48
N ALA A 21 0.32 -9.96 -9.02
CA ALA A 21 0.43 -9.64 -10.44
C ALA A 21 1.87 -9.26 -10.84
N VAL A 22 2.56 -8.49 -10.00
CA VAL A 22 3.95 -8.07 -10.21
C VAL A 22 4.90 -9.25 -10.08
N GLU A 23 4.71 -10.15 -9.09
CA GLU A 23 5.51 -11.36 -8.93
C GLU A 23 5.43 -12.25 -10.18
N ILE A 24 4.21 -12.56 -10.63
CA ILE A 24 4.02 -13.36 -11.84
C ILE A 24 4.68 -12.71 -13.07
N LEU A 25 4.55 -11.40 -13.23
CA LEU A 25 5.06 -10.68 -14.39
C LEU A 25 6.57 -10.48 -14.37
N SER A 26 7.21 -10.62 -13.23
CA SER A 26 8.68 -10.56 -13.10
C SER A 26 9.40 -11.69 -13.83
N ASP A 27 8.74 -12.84 -13.98
CA ASP A 27 9.31 -14.02 -14.63
C ASP A 27 9.31 -13.93 -16.17
N PHE A 28 8.63 -12.92 -16.75
CA PHE A 28 8.51 -12.80 -18.20
C PHE A 28 9.62 -11.96 -18.81
N GLU A 29 10.12 -12.40 -19.96
CA GLU A 29 11.08 -11.62 -20.75
C GLU A 29 10.45 -10.32 -21.29
N THR A 30 11.28 -9.30 -21.50
CA THR A 30 10.85 -7.96 -21.88
C THR A 30 9.84 -7.90 -23.04
N PRO A 31 9.99 -8.64 -24.16
CA PRO A 31 9.02 -8.58 -25.26
C PRO A 31 7.63 -9.10 -24.88
N GLU A 32 7.59 -10.18 -24.09
CA GLU A 32 6.34 -10.77 -23.62
C GLU A 32 5.66 -9.91 -22.59
N LEU A 33 6.42 -9.38 -21.63
CA LEU A 33 5.95 -8.44 -20.62
C LEU A 33 5.27 -7.23 -21.24
N VAL A 34 5.91 -6.58 -22.23
CA VAL A 34 5.35 -5.43 -22.96
C VAL A 34 4.03 -5.80 -23.65
N ASN A 35 3.96 -6.98 -24.28
CA ASN A 35 2.73 -7.45 -24.94
C ASN A 35 1.59 -7.68 -23.93
N ILE A 36 1.88 -8.26 -22.75
CA ILE A 36 0.90 -8.48 -21.70
C ILE A 36 0.41 -7.14 -21.12
N LEU A 37 1.34 -6.26 -20.76
CA LEU A 37 1.05 -4.94 -20.19
C LEU A 37 0.21 -4.07 -21.16
N SER A 38 0.45 -4.16 -22.46
CA SER A 38 -0.33 -3.41 -23.48
C SER A 38 -1.81 -3.78 -23.52
N LYS A 39 -2.18 -4.96 -23.03
CA LYS A 39 -3.56 -5.47 -23.00
C LYS A 39 -4.28 -5.20 -21.66
N LEU A 40 -3.58 -4.66 -20.68
CA LEU A 40 -4.16 -4.24 -19.40
C LEU A 40 -4.75 -2.83 -19.49
N GLY A 41 -5.70 -2.53 -18.61
CA GLY A 41 -6.19 -1.16 -18.46
C GLY A 41 -5.09 -0.19 -18.01
N THR A 42 -5.14 1.05 -18.47
CA THR A 42 -4.09 2.07 -18.26
C THR A 42 -3.67 2.18 -16.78
N GLN A 43 -4.63 2.27 -15.87
CA GLN A 43 -4.35 2.42 -14.44
C GLN A 43 -3.61 1.21 -13.84
N GLN A 44 -4.02 -0.01 -14.20
CA GLN A 44 -3.38 -1.24 -13.72
C GLN A 44 -1.98 -1.38 -14.30
N ARG A 45 -1.82 -1.10 -15.59
CA ARG A 45 -0.52 -1.12 -16.25
C ARG A 45 0.47 -0.18 -15.60
N GLU A 46 0.09 1.09 -15.36
CA GLU A 46 0.96 2.09 -14.72
C GLU A 46 1.39 1.64 -13.31
N ARG A 47 0.48 1.07 -12.53
CA ARG A 47 0.79 0.55 -11.18
C ARG A 47 1.79 -0.61 -11.22
N ILE A 48 1.63 -1.54 -12.18
CA ILE A 48 2.55 -2.67 -12.36
C ILE A 48 3.91 -2.16 -12.84
N GLU A 49 3.95 -1.32 -13.89
CA GLU A 49 5.19 -0.73 -14.42
C GLU A 49 5.96 0.06 -13.33
N GLU A 50 5.24 0.75 -12.46
CA GLU A 50 5.85 1.47 -11.34
C GLU A 50 6.43 0.51 -10.30
N SER A 51 5.74 -0.61 -10.00
CA SER A 51 6.23 -1.63 -9.07
C SER A 51 7.45 -2.35 -9.63
N LEU A 52 7.46 -2.65 -10.94
CA LEU A 52 8.58 -3.31 -11.61
C LEU A 52 9.90 -2.49 -11.63
N LYS A 53 9.85 -1.18 -11.30
CA LYS A 53 11.06 -0.34 -11.18
C LYS A 53 11.84 -0.58 -9.88
N TYR A 54 11.20 -1.19 -8.88
CA TYR A 54 11.86 -1.49 -7.61
C TYR A 54 12.60 -2.83 -7.71
N GLU A 55 13.65 -2.97 -6.91
CA GLU A 55 14.41 -4.21 -6.81
C GLU A 55 13.52 -5.34 -6.29
N GLU A 56 13.78 -6.55 -6.77
CA GLU A 56 13.14 -7.77 -6.25
C GLU A 56 13.42 -7.89 -4.75
N ASN A 57 12.45 -8.44 -4.02
CA ASN A 57 12.54 -8.61 -2.56
C ASN A 57 12.70 -7.31 -1.77
N SER A 58 12.42 -6.14 -2.38
CA SER A 58 12.40 -4.86 -1.67
C SER A 58 10.98 -4.48 -1.20
N ALA A 59 10.91 -3.64 -0.16
CA ALA A 59 9.64 -3.08 0.30
C ALA A 59 8.84 -2.38 -0.82
N GLY A 60 9.51 -1.67 -1.70
CA GLY A 60 8.88 -0.98 -2.83
C GLY A 60 8.20 -1.92 -3.82
N ARG A 61 8.80 -3.12 -4.01
CA ARG A 61 8.24 -4.16 -4.87
C ARG A 61 7.02 -4.82 -4.25
N LEU A 62 7.08 -5.13 -2.93
CA LEU A 62 6.13 -5.95 -2.19
C LEU A 62 5.05 -5.13 -1.47
N MET A 63 5.19 -3.80 -1.40
CA MET A 63 4.23 -2.96 -0.67
C MET A 63 2.84 -2.96 -1.30
N ASN A 64 1.83 -2.96 -0.44
CA ASN A 64 0.46 -2.66 -0.87
C ASN A 64 0.31 -1.14 -1.04
N ARG A 65 -0.21 -0.72 -2.19
CA ARG A 65 -0.47 0.69 -2.52
C ARG A 65 -1.88 1.13 -2.16
N ASP A 66 -2.75 0.20 -1.80
CA ASP A 66 -4.09 0.50 -1.31
C ASP A 66 -4.04 0.65 0.21
N TYR A 67 -3.75 1.85 0.67
CA TYR A 67 -3.65 2.20 2.09
C TYR A 67 -4.52 3.40 2.45
N LEU A 68 -4.78 3.55 3.74
CA LEU A 68 -5.57 4.66 4.27
C LEU A 68 -4.66 5.63 5.02
N ALA A 69 -4.42 6.79 4.41
CA ALA A 69 -3.69 7.89 5.01
C ALA A 69 -4.53 9.18 4.99
N VAL A 70 -4.55 9.90 6.10
CA VAL A 70 -5.34 11.13 6.25
C VAL A 70 -4.56 12.19 7.02
N LYS A 71 -4.95 13.44 6.85
CA LYS A 71 -4.38 14.58 7.57
C LYS A 71 -4.78 14.57 9.05
N SER A 72 -3.89 15.06 9.90
CA SER A 72 -4.02 15.07 11.36
C SER A 72 -5.26 15.81 11.86
N ASP A 73 -5.73 16.82 11.15
CA ASP A 73 -6.92 17.61 11.51
C ASP A 73 -8.25 16.97 11.12
N THR A 74 -8.21 15.85 10.39
CA THR A 74 -9.41 15.09 10.03
C THR A 74 -10.12 14.62 11.30
N THR A 75 -11.44 14.79 11.33
CA THR A 75 -12.27 14.27 12.44
C THR A 75 -12.62 12.80 12.21
N VAL A 76 -12.91 12.06 13.28
CA VAL A 76 -13.42 10.68 13.20
C VAL A 76 -14.66 10.61 12.29
N GLY A 77 -15.59 11.54 12.43
CA GLY A 77 -16.77 11.62 11.58
C GLY A 77 -16.44 11.84 10.12
N GLY A 78 -15.55 12.78 9.83
CA GLY A 78 -15.11 13.09 8.47
C GLY A 78 -14.44 11.90 7.79
N LEU A 79 -13.59 11.15 8.52
CA LEU A 79 -12.99 9.92 8.03
C LEU A 79 -14.06 8.87 7.68
N ILE A 80 -14.99 8.60 8.60
CA ILE A 80 -16.05 7.59 8.39
C ILE A 80 -16.93 7.96 7.20
N ASP A 81 -17.30 9.24 7.08
CA ASP A 81 -18.15 9.73 5.99
C ASP A 81 -17.42 9.64 4.65
N ASN A 82 -16.12 9.93 4.63
CA ASN A 82 -15.28 9.76 3.45
C ASN A 82 -15.21 8.30 3.02
N LEU A 83 -14.93 7.36 3.94
CA LEU A 83 -14.88 5.92 3.67
C LEU A 83 -16.20 5.39 3.11
N ARG A 84 -17.34 5.89 3.59
CA ARG A 84 -18.67 5.50 3.10
C ARG A 84 -18.98 6.03 1.70
N LYS A 85 -18.47 7.22 1.36
CA LYS A 85 -18.69 7.86 0.05
C LYS A 85 -17.76 7.32 -1.02
N THR A 86 -16.52 6.99 -0.63
CA THR A 86 -15.46 6.62 -1.57
C THR A 86 -15.41 5.10 -1.70
N ARG A 87 -15.63 4.59 -2.91
CA ARG A 87 -15.41 3.16 -3.21
C ARG A 87 -13.92 2.83 -3.43
N ARG A 88 -13.03 3.83 -3.31
CA ARG A 88 -11.57 3.72 -3.45
C ARG A 88 -10.92 3.58 -2.09
N GLY A 89 -9.86 2.78 -2.01
CA GLY A 89 -9.10 2.52 -0.79
C GLY A 89 -9.21 1.05 -0.35
N PRO A 90 -8.45 0.65 0.66
CA PRO A 90 -8.41 -0.72 1.12
C PRO A 90 -9.79 -1.14 1.64
N LYS A 91 -10.19 -2.36 1.30
CA LYS A 91 -11.43 -2.97 1.83
C LYS A 91 -11.28 -3.28 3.32
N ASP A 92 -10.09 -3.74 3.69
CA ASP A 92 -9.73 -4.09 5.05
C ASP A 92 -8.50 -3.28 5.49
N PHE A 93 -8.54 -2.73 6.70
CA PHE A 93 -7.43 -2.00 7.28
C PHE A 93 -7.43 -2.11 8.81
N TYR A 94 -6.26 -2.26 9.38
CA TYR A 94 -6.05 -2.29 10.84
C TYR A 94 -5.72 -0.90 11.38
N ASN A 95 -4.95 -0.13 10.64
CA ASN A 95 -4.47 1.19 11.01
C ASN A 95 -4.84 2.24 9.96
N VAL A 96 -5.16 3.44 10.44
CA VAL A 96 -5.24 4.65 9.63
C VAL A 96 -3.96 5.43 9.87
N PHE A 97 -3.16 5.63 8.84
CA PHE A 97 -1.94 6.42 8.94
C PHE A 97 -2.25 7.91 8.92
N ILE A 98 -1.56 8.64 9.78
CA ILE A 98 -1.70 10.09 9.85
C ILE A 98 -0.47 10.71 9.21
N VAL A 99 -0.71 11.57 8.24
CA VAL A 99 0.36 12.25 7.50
C VAL A 99 0.29 13.76 7.69
N ASP A 100 1.44 14.41 7.56
CA ASP A 100 1.54 15.86 7.53
C ASP A 100 1.15 16.43 6.14
N ASN A 101 1.35 17.75 5.95
CA ASN A 101 1.02 18.42 4.68
C ASN A 101 1.90 17.96 3.50
N ASN A 102 3.08 17.43 3.78
CA ASN A 102 4.04 16.92 2.80
C ASN A 102 3.86 15.43 2.50
N ASN A 103 2.81 14.80 3.07
CA ASN A 103 2.55 13.36 2.99
C ASN A 103 3.58 12.50 3.76
N ILE A 104 4.23 13.07 4.79
CA ILE A 104 5.15 12.35 5.66
C ILE A 104 4.33 11.71 6.80
N PRO A 105 4.47 10.38 7.04
CA PRO A 105 3.74 9.73 8.12
C PRO A 105 4.27 10.16 9.49
N ILE A 106 3.35 10.66 10.34
CA ILE A 106 3.65 11.15 11.68
C ILE A 106 3.10 10.26 12.79
N GLY A 107 2.38 9.20 12.42
CA GLY A 107 1.83 8.21 13.32
C GLY A 107 0.65 7.47 12.72
N TYR A 108 -0.07 6.73 13.56
CA TYR A 108 -1.24 5.97 13.14
C TYR A 108 -2.32 5.94 14.22
N VAL A 109 -3.54 5.60 13.82
CA VAL A 109 -4.68 5.36 14.72
C VAL A 109 -5.27 3.99 14.37
N PRO A 110 -5.30 3.03 15.32
CA PRO A 110 -5.96 1.75 15.12
C PRO A 110 -7.46 1.91 14.84
N SER A 111 -8.00 1.13 13.91
CA SER A 111 -9.41 1.16 13.53
C SER A 111 -10.37 0.99 14.72
N GLY A 112 -10.04 0.10 15.66
CA GLY A 112 -10.82 -0.10 16.88
C GLY A 112 -10.89 1.15 17.78
N ARG A 113 -9.84 1.99 17.79
CA ARG A 113 -9.84 3.26 18.53
C ARG A 113 -10.72 4.31 17.86
N ILE A 114 -10.74 4.33 16.54
CA ILE A 114 -11.61 5.20 15.74
C ILE A 114 -13.08 4.87 16.04
N LEU A 115 -13.44 3.59 15.96
CA LEU A 115 -14.83 3.12 16.18
C LEU A 115 -15.38 3.45 17.56
N ARG A 116 -14.51 3.50 18.58
CA ARG A 116 -14.87 3.85 19.98
C ARG A 116 -14.84 5.35 20.29
N SER A 117 -14.42 6.16 19.33
CA SER A 117 -14.25 7.61 19.54
C SER A 117 -15.47 8.41 19.07
N LYS A 118 -15.72 9.55 19.73
CA LYS A 118 -16.76 10.49 19.30
C LYS A 118 -16.45 11.05 17.91
N ARG A 119 -17.45 11.18 17.06
CA ARG A 119 -17.32 11.66 15.67
C ARG A 119 -16.66 13.05 15.56
N SER A 120 -16.83 13.92 16.55
CA SER A 120 -16.24 15.27 16.59
C SER A 120 -14.76 15.29 16.93
N ARG A 121 -14.18 14.17 17.43
CA ARG A 121 -12.79 14.12 17.87
C ARG A 121 -11.84 14.13 16.66
N LYS A 122 -10.76 14.91 16.76
CA LYS A 122 -9.72 14.95 15.72
C LYS A 122 -8.80 13.74 15.84
N LEU A 123 -8.32 13.23 14.72
CA LEU A 123 -7.45 12.05 14.70
C LEU A 123 -6.10 12.34 15.38
N LYS A 124 -5.60 13.56 15.32
CA LYS A 124 -4.38 13.97 16.05
C LYS A 124 -4.45 13.74 17.57
N ASP A 125 -5.66 13.73 18.14
CA ASP A 125 -5.87 13.49 19.59
C ASP A 125 -5.89 11.98 19.93
N LEU A 126 -5.88 11.14 18.89
CA LEU A 126 -5.93 9.67 18.99
C LEU A 126 -4.65 9.00 18.53
N ILE A 127 -3.71 9.75 17.98
CA ILE A 127 -2.52 9.25 17.31
C ILE A 127 -1.57 8.51 18.23
N PHE A 128 -1.05 7.38 17.78
CA PHE A 128 0.16 6.75 18.27
C PHE A 128 1.34 7.25 17.44
N LYS A 129 2.30 7.91 18.11
CA LYS A 129 3.47 8.51 17.46
C LYS A 129 4.64 7.54 17.29
N ASN A 130 4.63 6.40 17.99
CA ASN A 130 5.66 5.38 17.83
C ASN A 130 5.39 4.61 16.55
N ILE A 131 5.87 5.15 15.44
CA ILE A 131 5.69 4.60 14.09
C ILE A 131 7.04 4.11 13.56
N HIS A 132 7.05 2.92 12.98
CA HIS A 132 8.22 2.36 12.32
C HIS A 132 8.06 2.57 10.82
N LEU A 133 8.98 3.33 10.23
CA LEU A 133 9.01 3.60 8.79
C LEU A 133 9.83 2.51 8.11
N ILE A 134 9.30 1.97 7.03
CA ILE A 134 9.99 1.04 6.14
C ILE A 134 10.41 1.85 4.90
N ARG A 135 11.69 1.82 4.57
CA ARG A 135 12.14 2.43 3.33
C ARG A 135 11.81 1.52 2.15
N TYR A 136 11.50 2.10 1.01
CA TYR A 136 11.17 1.34 -0.21
C TYR A 136 12.29 0.36 -0.64
N ASP A 137 13.55 0.65 -0.27
CA ASP A 137 14.74 -0.15 -0.58
C ASP A 137 15.12 -1.16 0.53
N ASN A 138 14.36 -1.26 1.63
CA ASN A 138 14.59 -2.28 2.63
C ASN A 138 14.33 -3.69 2.07
N SER A 139 15.21 -4.63 2.43
CA SER A 139 15.06 -6.05 2.08
C SER A 139 13.89 -6.70 2.83
N ILE A 140 13.38 -7.81 2.30
CA ILE A 140 12.31 -8.58 2.95
C ILE A 140 12.76 -9.14 4.31
N GLU A 141 14.03 -9.48 4.45
CA GLU A 141 14.63 -9.97 5.70
C GLU A 141 14.60 -8.89 6.79
N ASP A 142 15.00 -7.65 6.45
CA ASP A 142 14.98 -6.51 7.36
C ASP A 142 13.55 -6.14 7.77
N ILE A 143 12.63 -6.19 6.81
CA ILE A 143 11.20 -5.98 7.06
C ILE A 143 10.67 -7.04 8.04
N ALA A 144 10.91 -8.32 7.74
CA ALA A 144 10.46 -9.43 8.58
C ALA A 144 11.05 -9.36 9.99
N TYR A 145 12.33 -8.97 10.11
CA TYR A 145 12.97 -8.73 11.40
C TYR A 145 12.27 -7.61 12.18
N THR A 146 12.04 -6.46 11.52
CA THR A 146 11.39 -5.28 12.12
C THR A 146 9.97 -5.63 12.60
N PHE A 147 9.18 -6.31 11.76
CA PHE A 147 7.82 -6.70 12.10
C PHE A 147 7.78 -7.63 13.33
N ARG A 148 8.68 -8.63 13.39
CA ARG A 148 8.78 -9.54 14.54
C ARG A 148 9.27 -8.84 15.80
N GLN A 149 10.29 -7.98 15.67
CA GLN A 149 10.90 -7.30 16.82
C GLN A 149 9.89 -6.36 17.51
N TYR A 150 9.07 -5.67 16.73
CA TYR A 150 8.15 -4.65 17.26
C TYR A 150 6.68 -5.10 17.28
N GLY A 151 6.39 -6.34 16.88
CA GLY A 151 5.03 -6.89 16.83
C GLY A 151 4.11 -6.07 15.92
N LEU A 152 4.62 -5.62 14.76
CA LEU A 152 3.86 -4.76 13.86
C LEU A 152 2.79 -5.57 13.12
N VAL A 153 1.64 -4.95 12.91
CA VAL A 153 0.55 -5.47 12.06
C VAL A 153 0.62 -4.85 10.67
N SER A 154 1.07 -3.60 10.59
CA SER A 154 1.32 -2.88 9.35
C SER A 154 2.31 -1.75 9.60
N ALA A 155 3.06 -1.35 8.58
CA ALA A 155 3.99 -0.24 8.64
C ALA A 155 3.96 0.57 7.33
N PRO A 156 4.10 1.91 7.38
CA PRO A 156 4.14 2.71 6.17
C PRO A 156 5.48 2.54 5.45
N VAL A 157 5.39 2.40 4.13
CA VAL A 157 6.57 2.44 3.24
C VAL A 157 6.76 3.86 2.76
N VAL A 158 8.00 4.33 2.81
CA VAL A 158 8.36 5.70 2.43
C VAL A 158 9.44 5.75 1.34
N ASN A 159 9.40 6.80 0.54
CA ASN A 159 10.44 7.10 -0.44
C ASN A 159 11.62 7.91 0.18
N ASN A 160 12.56 8.36 -0.67
CA ASN A 160 13.72 9.15 -0.24
C ASN A 160 13.37 10.49 0.43
N ASP A 161 12.20 11.05 0.10
CA ASP A 161 11.69 12.28 0.72
C ASP A 161 10.91 11.99 2.02
N ASN A 162 10.92 10.77 2.53
CA ASN A 162 10.10 10.26 3.63
C ASN A 162 8.58 10.37 3.38
N LYS A 163 8.15 10.54 2.15
CA LYS A 163 6.73 10.54 1.79
C LYS A 163 6.19 9.12 1.74
N MET A 164 5.01 8.93 2.29
CA MET A 164 4.32 7.63 2.26
C MET A 164 3.92 7.25 0.84
N ILE A 165 4.31 6.04 0.41
CA ILE A 165 4.06 5.50 -0.92
C ILE A 165 3.34 4.14 -0.91
N GLY A 166 3.26 3.49 0.25
CA GLY A 166 2.61 2.20 0.43
C GLY A 166 2.59 1.76 1.88
N ILE A 167 2.19 0.50 2.10
CA ILE A 167 2.26 -0.21 3.39
C ILE A 167 2.78 -1.63 3.21
N MET A 168 3.41 -2.13 4.27
CA MET A 168 3.67 -3.54 4.52
C MET A 168 2.74 -4.05 5.59
#